data_cb5ad46819ebfa722aca6dd9aea2737e
#
_entry.id   cb5ad46819ebfa722aca6dd9aea2737e
#
_cell.length_a   1.000
_cell.length_b   1.000
_cell.length_c   1.000
_cell.angle_alpha   90.00
_cell.angle_beta   90.00
_cell.angle_gamma   90.00
#
_symmetry.space_group_name_H-M   'P 1'
#
loop_
_entity.id
_entity.type
_entity.pdbx_description
1 polymer ?
#
loop_
_entity_poly.entity_id
_entity_poly.type
_entity_poly.pdbx_seq_one_letter_code
_entity_poly.pdbx_strand_id
1 'polypeptide(L)'
;MKKNQKIKEDIIDNLKKTPIIQFACKKMNISRSTLYRWKQQDKEFSERVEKAISEGNELMNDLAESQLISAIKDRNLGAIIFWLKNRHKAYAPKLKISGEIRNKNKQLSPEQKELIKKALLLSSLISDTNKLNDKKND
;
A
#
# COMPACT_ATOMS: atom_id res chain seq x y z
N MET A 1 19.73 -25.39 17.66
CA MET A 1 19.89 -23.95 17.43
C MET A 1 20.61 -23.62 16.11
N LYS A 2 21.73 -24.28 15.80
CA LYS A 2 22.47 -24.03 14.54
C LYS A 2 21.65 -24.29 13.26
N LYS A 3 20.75 -25.27 13.25
CA LYS A 3 19.90 -25.59 12.08
C LYS A 3 18.91 -24.50 11.74
N ASN A 4 18.25 -23.88 12.72
CA ASN A 4 17.29 -22.81 12.49
C ASN A 4 17.99 -21.52 12.00
N GLN A 5 19.19 -21.25 12.49
CA GLN A 5 19.96 -20.10 12.05
C GLN A 5 20.35 -20.22 10.57
N LYS A 6 20.80 -21.41 10.15
CA LYS A 6 21.12 -21.68 8.74
C LYS A 6 19.88 -21.49 7.86
N ILE A 7 18.73 -22.03 8.27
CA ILE A 7 17.47 -21.87 7.51
C ILE A 7 17.09 -20.38 7.39
N LYS A 8 17.26 -19.57 8.44
CA LYS A 8 17.01 -18.12 8.39
C LYS A 8 17.90 -17.42 7.37
N GLU A 9 19.19 -17.74 7.32
CA GLU A 9 20.13 -17.18 6.34
C GLU A 9 19.74 -17.61 4.90
N ASP A 10 19.46 -18.89 4.71
CA ASP A 10 19.04 -19.42 3.40
C ASP A 10 17.73 -18.76 2.91
N ILE A 11 16.80 -18.42 3.81
CA ILE A 11 15.58 -17.67 3.48
C ILE A 11 15.92 -16.27 2.99
N ILE A 12 16.80 -15.55 3.69
CA ILE A 12 17.21 -14.21 3.31
C ILE A 12 17.86 -14.21 1.93
N ASP A 13 18.75 -15.16 1.66
CA ASP A 13 19.42 -15.28 0.36
C ASP A 13 18.45 -15.63 -0.77
N ASN A 14 17.42 -16.44 -0.48
CA ASN A 14 16.37 -16.73 -1.46
C ASN A 14 15.48 -15.52 -1.74
N LEU A 15 15.13 -14.73 -0.72
CA LEU A 15 14.30 -13.54 -0.88
C LEU A 15 15.00 -12.42 -1.67
N LYS A 16 16.33 -12.31 -1.57
CA LYS A 16 17.11 -11.39 -2.40
C LYS A 16 17.04 -11.72 -3.90
N LYS A 17 16.87 -12.97 -4.22
CA LYS A 17 16.76 -13.44 -5.62
C LYS A 17 15.33 -13.48 -6.12
N THR A 18 14.43 -13.93 -5.27
CA THR A 18 13.00 -14.07 -5.56
C THR A 18 12.19 -13.56 -4.36
N PRO A 19 11.65 -12.34 -4.41
CA PRO A 19 11.03 -11.67 -3.26
C PRO A 19 9.60 -12.19 -2.99
N ILE A 20 9.44 -13.50 -2.94
CA ILE A 20 8.17 -14.18 -2.70
C ILE A 20 8.30 -15.08 -1.46
N ILE A 21 7.67 -14.65 -0.36
CA ILE A 21 7.72 -15.35 0.93
C ILE A 21 7.27 -16.81 0.80
N GLN A 22 6.17 -17.05 0.08
CA GLN A 22 5.66 -18.41 -0.11
C GLN A 22 6.66 -19.34 -0.80
N PHE A 23 7.37 -18.83 -1.79
CA PHE A 23 8.39 -19.58 -2.51
C PHE A 23 9.59 -19.90 -1.61
N ALA A 24 10.09 -18.93 -0.86
CA ALA A 24 11.19 -19.12 0.07
C ALA A 24 10.84 -20.15 1.17
N CYS A 25 9.63 -20.05 1.75
CA CYS A 25 9.14 -21.00 2.75
C CYS A 25 9.04 -22.42 2.19
N LYS A 26 8.48 -22.56 0.99
CA LYS A 26 8.34 -23.89 0.33
C LYS A 26 9.72 -24.51 0.06
N LYS A 27 10.68 -23.72 -0.41
CA LYS A 27 12.03 -24.18 -0.70
C LYS A 27 12.77 -24.64 0.56
N MET A 28 12.55 -24.00 1.69
CA MET A 28 13.15 -24.33 2.98
C MET A 28 12.32 -25.36 3.78
N ASN A 29 11.20 -25.83 3.24
CA ASN A 29 10.28 -26.76 3.86
C ASN A 29 9.80 -26.30 5.25
N ILE A 30 9.44 -25.02 5.34
CA ILE A 30 8.84 -24.42 6.54
C ILE A 30 7.48 -23.83 6.20
N SER A 31 6.62 -23.69 7.21
CA SER A 31 5.35 -23.00 7.05
C SER A 31 5.53 -21.46 7.08
N ARG A 32 4.62 -20.73 6.44
CA ARG A 32 4.56 -19.27 6.57
C ARG A 32 4.39 -18.83 8.03
N SER A 33 3.60 -19.57 8.80
CA SER A 33 3.38 -19.31 10.23
C SER A 33 4.69 -19.36 11.01
N THR A 34 5.58 -20.31 10.69
CA THR A 34 6.91 -20.40 11.30
C THR A 34 7.76 -19.18 11.00
N LEU A 35 7.77 -18.73 9.74
CA LEU A 35 8.50 -17.53 9.34
C LEU A 35 7.99 -16.28 10.09
N TYR A 36 6.66 -16.08 10.12
CA TYR A 36 6.07 -14.92 10.82
C TYR A 36 6.31 -14.97 12.32
N ARG A 37 6.28 -16.14 12.95
CA ARG A 37 6.64 -16.30 14.36
C ARG A 37 8.10 -15.90 14.60
N TRP A 38 9.02 -16.32 13.74
CA TRP A 38 10.43 -15.90 13.83
C TRP A 38 10.62 -14.40 13.66
N LYS A 39 9.89 -13.77 12.76
CA LYS A 39 9.89 -12.30 12.58
C LYS A 39 9.40 -11.57 13.85
N GLN A 40 8.41 -12.12 14.54
CA GLN A 40 7.90 -11.54 15.79
C GLN A 40 8.87 -11.70 16.95
N GLN A 41 9.58 -12.82 17.01
CA GLN A 41 10.51 -13.13 18.09
C GLN A 41 11.91 -12.49 17.92
N ASP A 42 12.27 -12.18 16.69
CA ASP A 42 13.60 -11.71 16.32
C ASP A 42 13.49 -10.50 15.40
N LYS A 43 13.63 -9.32 16.00
CA LYS A 43 13.49 -8.05 15.29
C LYS A 43 14.59 -7.86 14.24
N GLU A 44 15.81 -8.25 14.52
CA GLU A 44 16.93 -8.18 13.56
C GLU A 44 16.65 -9.05 12.34
N PHE A 45 16.18 -10.28 12.55
CA PHE A 45 15.76 -11.15 11.46
C PHE A 45 14.62 -10.55 10.65
N SER A 46 13.63 -9.92 11.31
CA SER A 46 12.51 -9.24 10.62
C SER A 46 13.01 -8.12 9.72
N GLU A 47 13.91 -7.26 10.19
CA GLU A 47 14.49 -6.16 9.41
C GLU A 47 15.31 -6.68 8.22
N ARG A 48 16.08 -7.75 8.42
CA ARG A 48 16.85 -8.40 7.35
C ARG A 48 15.95 -9.04 6.28
N VAL A 49 14.82 -9.60 6.66
CA VAL A 49 13.81 -10.15 5.73
C VAL A 49 13.19 -9.04 4.89
N GLU A 50 12.77 -7.93 5.49
CA GLU A 50 12.20 -6.79 4.77
C GLU A 50 13.22 -6.18 3.79
N LYS A 51 14.46 -6.03 4.22
CA LYS A 51 15.55 -5.56 3.37
C LYS A 51 15.80 -6.50 2.19
N ALA A 52 15.82 -7.81 2.42
CA ALA A 52 16.01 -8.81 1.38
C ALA A 52 14.87 -8.79 0.34
N ILE A 53 13.62 -8.59 0.78
CA ILE A 53 12.47 -8.44 -0.11
C ILE A 53 12.60 -7.17 -0.96
N SER A 54 13.03 -6.06 -0.37
CA SER A 54 13.25 -4.81 -1.10
C SER A 54 14.34 -4.97 -2.16
N GLU A 55 15.49 -5.53 -1.79
CA GLU A 55 16.60 -5.84 -2.73
C GLU A 55 16.13 -6.78 -3.86
N GLY A 56 15.35 -7.81 -3.52
CA GLY A 56 14.80 -8.74 -4.50
C GLY A 56 13.80 -8.09 -5.45
N ASN A 57 12.97 -7.16 -4.97
CA ASN A 57 12.05 -6.40 -5.81
C ASN A 57 12.79 -5.48 -6.79
N GLU A 58 13.85 -4.79 -6.34
CA GLU A 58 14.70 -3.98 -7.22
C GLU A 58 15.32 -4.84 -8.33
N LEU A 59 15.89 -5.98 -7.98
CA LEU A 59 16.45 -6.92 -8.95
C LEU A 59 15.40 -7.41 -9.96
N MET A 60 14.17 -7.71 -9.50
CA MET A 60 13.08 -8.14 -10.40
C MET A 60 12.62 -7.01 -11.31
N ASN A 61 12.57 -5.77 -10.82
CA ASN A 61 12.25 -4.60 -11.63
C ASN A 61 13.29 -4.38 -12.73
N ASP A 62 14.57 -4.45 -12.39
CA ASP A 62 15.66 -4.33 -13.35
C ASP A 62 15.61 -5.43 -14.41
N LEU A 63 15.32 -6.66 -13.99
CA LEU A 63 15.15 -7.79 -14.91
C LEU A 63 13.94 -7.58 -15.82
N ALA A 64 12.81 -7.15 -15.30
CA ALA A 64 11.61 -6.88 -16.08
C ALA A 64 11.83 -5.75 -17.09
N GLU A 65 12.48 -4.67 -16.69
CA GLU A 65 12.85 -3.57 -17.60
C GLU A 65 13.80 -4.04 -18.70
N SER A 66 14.79 -4.86 -18.36
CA SER A 66 15.69 -5.46 -19.33
C SER A 66 14.97 -6.32 -20.36
N GLN A 67 14.00 -7.14 -19.93
CA GLN A 67 13.18 -7.96 -20.83
C GLN A 67 12.25 -7.09 -21.69
N LEU A 68 11.70 -6.02 -21.13
CA LEU A 68 10.89 -5.07 -21.89
C LEU A 68 11.71 -4.38 -23.00
N ILE A 69 12.93 -3.95 -22.70
CA ILE A 69 13.86 -3.36 -23.69
C ILE A 69 14.20 -4.37 -24.79
N SER A 70 14.45 -5.63 -24.41
CA SER A 70 14.70 -6.70 -25.37
C SER A 70 13.50 -6.91 -26.29
N ALA A 71 12.29 -6.96 -25.75
CA ALA A 71 11.06 -7.10 -26.54
C ALA A 71 10.84 -5.92 -27.50
N ILE A 72 11.20 -4.68 -27.09
CA ILE A 72 11.15 -3.50 -27.96
C ILE A 72 12.12 -3.66 -29.14
N LYS A 73 13.35 -4.14 -28.88
CA LYS A 73 14.35 -4.41 -29.92
C LYS A 73 13.87 -5.48 -30.88
N ASP A 74 13.13 -6.47 -30.39
CA ASP A 74 12.51 -7.53 -31.20
C ASP A 74 11.23 -7.07 -31.92
N ARG A 75 10.95 -5.78 -31.95
CA ARG A 75 9.81 -5.17 -32.63
C ARG A 75 8.45 -5.63 -32.09
N ASN A 76 8.36 -6.01 -30.84
CA ASN A 76 7.09 -6.35 -30.20
C ASN A 76 6.26 -5.07 -30.03
N LEU A 77 5.15 -4.98 -30.77
CA LEU A 77 4.29 -3.78 -30.75
C LEU A 77 3.68 -3.53 -29.38
N GLY A 78 3.28 -4.56 -28.64
CA GLY A 78 2.77 -4.44 -27.28
C GLY A 78 3.77 -3.82 -26.33
N ALA A 79 5.03 -4.25 -26.39
CA ALA A 79 6.12 -3.69 -25.59
C ALA A 79 6.41 -2.23 -25.94
N ILE A 80 6.41 -1.88 -27.24
CA ILE A 80 6.60 -0.52 -27.72
C ILE A 80 5.47 0.40 -27.23
N ILE A 81 4.21 -0.01 -27.37
CA ILE A 81 3.06 0.74 -26.90
C ILE A 81 3.10 0.91 -25.38
N PHE A 82 3.43 -0.15 -24.63
CA PHE A 82 3.56 -0.09 -23.17
C PHE A 82 4.61 0.93 -22.74
N TRP A 83 5.79 0.90 -23.35
CA TRP A 83 6.86 1.85 -23.06
C TRP A 83 6.43 3.29 -23.33
N LEU A 84 5.86 3.56 -24.51
CA LEU A 84 5.43 4.90 -24.90
C LEU A 84 4.36 5.45 -23.96
N LYS A 85 3.36 4.64 -23.60
CA LYS A 85 2.29 5.07 -22.68
C LYS A 85 2.78 5.40 -21.27
N ASN A 86 3.78 4.69 -20.78
CA ASN A 86 4.24 4.82 -19.40
C ASN A 86 5.45 5.74 -19.24
N ARG A 87 6.28 5.85 -20.27
CA ARG A 87 7.54 6.62 -20.21
C ARG A 87 7.54 7.90 -21.05
N HIS A 88 6.68 8.01 -22.06
CA HIS A 88 6.65 9.16 -22.95
C HIS A 88 5.40 10.01 -22.70
N LYS A 89 5.59 11.27 -22.30
CA LYS A 89 4.49 12.19 -21.93
C LYS A 89 3.47 12.42 -23.04
N ALA A 90 3.90 12.41 -24.31
CA ALA A 90 3.01 12.63 -25.44
C ALA A 90 2.01 11.48 -25.66
N TYR A 91 2.37 10.25 -25.23
CA TYR A 91 1.56 9.04 -25.38
C TYR A 91 0.93 8.57 -24.07
N ALA A 92 1.18 9.27 -22.97
CA ALA A 92 0.54 8.94 -21.70
C ALA A 92 -0.97 9.10 -21.82
N PRO A 93 -1.75 8.18 -21.22
CA PRO A 93 -3.20 8.29 -21.23
C PRO A 93 -3.62 9.59 -20.56
N LYS A 94 -4.17 10.50 -21.36
CA LYS A 94 -4.75 11.74 -20.86
C LYS A 94 -6.13 11.41 -20.33
N LEU A 95 -6.28 11.35 -19.01
CA LEU A 95 -7.58 11.37 -18.38
C LEU A 95 -8.16 12.76 -18.61
N LYS A 96 -8.99 12.92 -19.65
CA LYS A 96 -9.90 14.06 -19.74
C LYS A 96 -10.97 13.80 -18.68
N ILE A 97 -10.76 14.31 -17.47
CA ILE A 97 -11.84 14.51 -16.52
C ILE A 97 -12.65 15.68 -17.08
N SER A 98 -13.55 15.41 -18.03
CA SER A 98 -14.58 16.35 -18.44
C SER A 98 -15.73 16.28 -17.43
N GLY A 99 -15.42 16.65 -16.19
CA GLY A 99 -16.40 16.99 -15.20
C GLY A 99 -16.27 18.49 -15.00
N GLU A 100 -17.32 19.26 -15.25
CA GLU A 100 -17.47 20.53 -14.56
C GLU A 100 -17.26 20.22 -13.08
N ILE A 101 -16.09 20.56 -12.54
CA ILE A 101 -15.98 20.79 -11.10
C ILE A 101 -16.87 22.03 -10.91
N ARG A 102 -18.18 21.80 -10.79
CA ARG A 102 -19.06 22.79 -10.18
C ARG A 102 -18.50 22.93 -8.79
N ASN A 103 -17.64 23.93 -8.63
CA ASN A 103 -17.25 24.43 -7.35
C ASN A 103 -18.56 24.80 -6.67
N LYS A 104 -19.11 23.87 -5.91
CA LYS A 104 -20.27 24.11 -5.03
C LYS A 104 -19.82 24.90 -3.81
N ASN A 105 -18.98 25.91 -4.02
CA ASN A 105 -18.91 27.08 -3.19
C ASN A 105 -20.12 27.98 -3.51
N LYS A 106 -21.26 27.39 -3.76
CA LYS A 106 -22.50 28.10 -3.57
C LYS A 106 -22.54 28.44 -2.10
N GLN A 107 -22.43 29.73 -1.79
CA GLN A 107 -22.73 30.22 -0.47
C GLN A 107 -24.04 29.54 -0.02
N LEU A 108 -23.98 28.92 1.16
CA LEU A 108 -25.13 28.26 1.73
C LEU A 108 -26.34 29.22 1.67
N SER A 109 -27.47 28.73 1.19
CA SER A 109 -28.71 29.55 1.21
C SER A 109 -29.02 29.93 2.65
N PRO A 110 -29.73 31.05 2.89
CA PRO A 110 -30.16 31.43 4.26
C PRO A 110 -30.86 30.31 5.01
N GLU A 111 -31.69 29.52 4.32
CA GLU A 111 -32.37 28.35 4.87
C GLU A 111 -31.42 27.24 5.31
N GLN A 112 -30.38 26.96 4.51
CA GLN A 112 -29.33 25.99 4.83
C GLN A 112 -28.47 26.42 6.02
N LYS A 113 -28.16 27.73 6.11
CA LYS A 113 -27.46 28.31 7.27
C LYS A 113 -28.29 28.18 8.55
N GLU A 114 -29.61 28.41 8.50
CA GLU A 114 -30.52 28.22 9.65
C GLU A 114 -30.61 26.76 10.08
N LEU A 115 -30.68 25.80 9.14
CA LEU A 115 -30.70 24.39 9.46
C LEU A 115 -29.40 23.94 10.16
N ILE A 116 -28.24 24.42 9.70
CA ILE A 116 -26.96 24.15 10.34
C ILE A 116 -26.90 24.74 11.74
N LYS A 117 -27.38 25.96 11.94
CA LYS A 117 -27.48 26.59 13.29
C LYS A 117 -28.39 25.80 14.24
N LYS A 118 -29.55 25.34 13.76
CA LYS A 118 -30.45 24.49 14.54
C LYS A 118 -29.83 23.17 14.91
N ALA A 119 -29.14 22.51 13.98
CA ALA A 119 -28.42 21.25 14.24
C ALA A 119 -27.32 21.41 15.28
N LEU A 120 -26.55 22.48 15.23
CA LEU A 120 -25.50 22.80 16.19
C LEU A 120 -26.09 23.11 17.60
N LEU A 121 -27.19 23.84 17.67
CA LEU A 121 -27.89 24.10 18.93
C LEU A 121 -28.44 22.82 19.57
N LEU A 122 -29.03 21.91 18.78
CA LEU A 122 -29.54 20.64 19.27
C LEU A 122 -28.40 19.73 19.76
N SER A 123 -27.24 19.69 19.09
CA SER A 123 -26.09 18.92 19.53
C SER A 123 -25.48 19.46 20.82
N SER A 124 -25.45 20.77 21.03
CA SER A 124 -24.98 21.39 22.28
C SER A 124 -25.96 21.13 23.45
N LEU A 125 -27.28 21.17 23.24
CA LEU A 125 -28.27 20.80 24.22
C LEU A 125 -28.19 19.32 24.65
N ILE A 126 -27.93 18.41 23.72
CA ILE A 126 -27.73 16.99 24.02
C ILE A 126 -26.46 16.78 24.86
N SER A 127 -25.38 17.48 24.56
CA SER A 127 -24.14 17.40 25.36
C SER A 127 -24.33 17.94 26.79
N ASP A 128 -25.15 18.97 26.99
CA ASP A 128 -25.46 19.55 28.31
C ASP A 128 -26.37 18.65 29.13
N THR A 129 -27.34 17.98 28.51
CA THR A 129 -28.20 16.99 29.20
C THR A 129 -27.43 15.76 29.64
N ASN A 130 -26.45 15.31 28.87
CA ASN A 130 -25.58 14.20 29.27
C ASN A 130 -24.70 14.57 30.48
N LYS A 131 -24.19 15.80 30.54
CA LYS A 131 -23.41 16.30 31.70
C LYS A 131 -24.25 16.46 32.99
N LEU A 132 -25.54 16.71 32.85
CA LEU A 132 -26.45 16.82 33.99
C LEU A 132 -26.87 15.45 34.53
N ASN A 133 -26.92 14.42 33.67
CA ASN A 133 -27.26 13.07 34.12
C ASN A 133 -26.09 12.38 34.83
N ASP A 134 -24.84 12.66 34.43
CA ASP A 134 -23.66 12.14 35.11
C ASP A 134 -23.44 12.69 36.50
N LYS A 135 -23.98 13.89 36.81
CA LYS A 135 -23.96 14.51 38.15
C LYS A 135 -25.05 14.03 39.12
N LYS A 136 -26.04 13.28 38.64
CA LYS A 136 -27.11 12.72 39.47
C LYS A 136 -26.86 11.29 39.96
N ASN A 137 -25.79 10.67 39.52
CA ASN A 137 -25.42 9.30 39.91
C ASN A 137 -24.20 9.21 40.86
N ASP A 138 -23.76 10.34 41.44
CA ASP A 138 -22.76 10.38 42.52
C ASP A 138 -23.44 10.66 43.88
#